data_9cd34bfb2d522c2ea4a5ecfec8c36a1f
#
_entry.id   9cd34bfb2d522c2ea4a5ecfec8c36a1f
#
_cell.length_a   1.000
_cell.length_b   1.000
_cell.length_c   1.000
_cell.angle_alpha   90.00
_cell.angle_beta   90.00
_cell.angle_gamma   90.00
#
_symmetry.space_group_name_H-M   'P 1'
#
loop_
_entity.id
_entity.type
_entity.pdbx_description
1 polymer ?
#
loop_
_entity_poly.entity_id
_entity_poly.type
_entity_poly.pdbx_seq_one_letter_code
_entity_poly.pdbx_strand_id
1 'polypeptide(L)'
;MRKIKSILMLVLWLSSGNTFTQVGQQRVDAKEIGSLDAEREKHALQVLAKLTEKVIGSAADSMPADKYGFAPADGEFHGVRTFGQMVKHLSATNYILAAAALGEEPPADAGDELGPEAVRTKDEIRRYLKGSFAYLDKAIEAIGQKNTPVKSSPISPLKSTEVTRVALVVESLVHAFDHYGQMVEYLRMNGVVPPASRP
;
A
#
# COMPACT_ATOMS: atom_id res chain seq x y z
N MET A 1 -39.39 -43.61 43.45
CA MET A 1 -40.01 -42.31 43.19
C MET A 1 -39.77 -41.40 44.39
N ARG A 2 -38.84 -40.50 44.34
CA ARG A 2 -38.50 -39.51 45.39
C ARG A 2 -38.86 -38.13 44.89
N LYS A 3 -39.82 -37.49 45.51
CA LYS A 3 -40.29 -36.13 45.28
C LYS A 3 -39.31 -35.17 45.97
N ILE A 4 -38.60 -34.33 45.15
CA ILE A 4 -37.77 -33.23 45.65
C ILE A 4 -38.70 -32.01 45.82
N LYS A 5 -38.82 -31.53 47.05
CA LYS A 5 -39.54 -30.29 47.39
C LYS A 5 -38.63 -29.09 47.11
N SER A 6 -39.06 -28.21 46.22
CA SER A 6 -38.41 -26.92 46.00
C SER A 6 -38.69 -25.99 47.18
N ILE A 7 -37.63 -25.52 47.81
CA ILE A 7 -37.66 -24.46 48.83
C ILE A 7 -37.48 -23.13 48.10
N LEU A 8 -38.51 -22.31 48.09
CA LEU A 8 -38.50 -20.93 47.58
C LEU A 8 -37.88 -20.05 48.65
N MET A 9 -36.65 -19.57 48.48
CA MET A 9 -36.02 -18.62 49.36
C MET A 9 -36.30 -17.19 48.87
N LEU A 10 -37.18 -16.49 49.58
CA LEU A 10 -37.54 -15.10 49.34
C LEU A 10 -36.42 -14.23 49.93
N VAL A 11 -35.55 -13.63 49.09
CA VAL A 11 -34.57 -12.64 49.55
C VAL A 11 -35.19 -11.25 49.38
N LEU A 12 -35.57 -10.63 50.53
CA LEU A 12 -35.90 -9.21 50.58
C LEU A 12 -34.61 -8.37 50.38
N TRP A 13 -34.52 -7.68 49.28
CA TRP A 13 -33.53 -6.64 49.09
C TRP A 13 -34.06 -5.29 49.59
N LEU A 14 -33.47 -4.78 50.65
CA LEU A 14 -33.69 -3.41 51.16
C LEU A 14 -33.07 -2.44 50.16
N SER A 15 -33.87 -1.60 49.54
CA SER A 15 -33.50 -0.51 48.68
C SER A 15 -32.86 0.63 49.49
N SER A 16 -31.54 0.67 49.58
CA SER A 16 -30.81 1.90 49.85
C SER A 16 -30.57 2.61 48.52
N GLY A 17 -31.17 3.78 48.34
CA GLY A 17 -31.10 4.57 47.13
C GLY A 17 -29.68 5.07 46.86
N ASN A 18 -29.01 4.42 45.97
CA ASN A 18 -27.86 5.00 45.23
C ASN A 18 -28.33 5.28 43.81
N THR A 19 -28.56 6.55 43.53
CA THR A 19 -28.68 7.03 42.14
C THR A 19 -27.35 6.83 41.45
N PHE A 20 -27.14 5.62 40.92
CA PHE A 20 -26.13 5.44 39.89
C PHE A 20 -26.60 6.22 38.65
N THR A 21 -25.96 7.33 38.41
CA THR A 21 -26.06 8.03 37.14
C THR A 21 -25.62 7.04 36.07
N GLN A 22 -26.56 6.47 35.31
CA GLN A 22 -26.27 5.69 34.14
C GLN A 22 -25.57 6.63 33.14
N VAL A 23 -24.25 6.58 33.13
CA VAL A 23 -23.49 7.14 32.02
C VAL A 23 -23.97 6.36 30.80
N GLY A 24 -24.76 7.04 29.96
CA GLY A 24 -25.34 6.46 28.77
C GLY A 24 -24.22 5.86 27.93
N GLN A 25 -24.16 4.55 27.90
CA GLN A 25 -23.33 3.78 27.01
C GLN A 25 -23.86 4.07 25.60
N GLN A 26 -23.29 5.08 24.94
CA GLN A 26 -23.61 5.37 23.54
C GLN A 26 -23.28 4.10 22.75
N ARG A 27 -24.31 3.40 22.30
CA ARG A 27 -24.15 2.28 21.36
C ARG A 27 -23.68 2.89 20.04
N VAL A 28 -22.38 2.78 19.77
CA VAL A 28 -21.82 3.13 18.46
C VAL A 28 -22.42 2.15 17.45
N ASP A 29 -23.03 2.66 16.39
CA ASP A 29 -23.62 1.85 15.33
C ASP A 29 -22.53 1.05 14.63
N ALA A 30 -22.79 -0.21 14.26
CA ALA A 30 -21.87 -1.07 13.52
C ALA A 30 -21.42 -0.42 12.19
N LYS A 31 -22.27 0.38 11.56
CA LYS A 31 -21.95 1.16 10.38
C LYS A 31 -20.94 2.27 10.69
N GLU A 32 -21.05 2.92 11.84
CA GLU A 32 -20.11 3.97 12.28
C GLU A 32 -18.76 3.36 12.63
N ILE A 33 -18.73 2.21 13.31
CA ILE A 33 -17.48 1.45 13.57
C ILE A 33 -16.81 1.09 12.24
N GLY A 34 -17.53 0.51 11.28
CA GLY A 34 -16.98 0.14 9.97
C GLY A 34 -16.43 1.33 9.18
N SER A 35 -17.04 2.52 9.30
CA SER A 35 -16.52 3.73 8.66
C SER A 35 -15.24 4.24 9.32
N LEU A 36 -15.14 4.17 10.65
CA LEU A 36 -13.93 4.54 11.39
C LEU A 36 -12.76 3.59 11.09
N ASP A 37 -13.02 2.30 10.93
CA ASP A 37 -11.98 1.32 10.58
C ASP A 37 -11.45 1.55 9.16
N ALA A 38 -12.34 1.83 8.19
CA ALA A 38 -11.94 2.16 6.82
C ALA A 38 -11.09 3.45 6.75
N GLU A 39 -11.42 4.48 7.53
CA GLU A 39 -10.61 5.70 7.60
C GLU A 39 -9.23 5.46 8.24
N ARG A 40 -9.14 4.59 9.25
CA ARG A 40 -7.85 4.19 9.84
C ARG A 40 -6.98 3.41 8.87
N GLU A 41 -7.57 2.45 8.14
CA GLU A 41 -6.86 1.71 7.08
C GLU A 41 -6.34 2.65 6.01
N LYS A 42 -7.18 3.55 5.50
CA LYS A 42 -6.81 4.55 4.51
C LYS A 42 -5.66 5.43 5.02
N HIS A 43 -5.77 5.96 6.22
CA HIS A 43 -4.72 6.78 6.82
C HIS A 43 -3.38 6.04 6.95
N ALA A 44 -3.40 4.77 7.40
CA ALA A 44 -2.19 3.95 7.48
C ALA A 44 -1.53 3.76 6.11
N LEU A 45 -2.33 3.48 5.07
CA LEU A 45 -1.83 3.33 3.69
C LEU A 45 -1.28 4.64 3.13
N GLN A 46 -1.92 5.79 3.40
CA GLN A 46 -1.40 7.10 3.01
C GLN A 46 -0.04 7.39 3.63
N VAL A 47 0.14 7.09 4.93
CA VAL A 47 1.44 7.26 5.62
C VAL A 47 2.50 6.38 4.99
N LEU A 48 2.19 5.11 4.71
CA LEU A 48 3.11 4.17 4.07
C LEU A 48 3.42 4.57 2.63
N ALA A 49 2.45 5.01 1.85
CA ALA A 49 2.65 5.48 0.47
C ALA A 49 3.57 6.70 0.42
N LYS A 50 3.37 7.68 1.30
CA LYS A 50 4.26 8.85 1.41
C LYS A 50 5.68 8.49 1.83
N LEU A 51 5.83 7.55 2.77
CA LEU A 51 7.15 7.04 3.15
C LEU A 51 7.83 6.37 1.95
N THR A 52 7.09 5.51 1.24
CA THR A 52 7.58 4.78 0.06
C THR A 52 7.99 5.75 -1.05
N GLU A 53 7.12 6.71 -1.40
CA GLU A 53 7.43 7.76 -2.38
C GLU A 53 8.71 8.52 -2.02
N LYS A 54 8.85 8.91 -0.74
CA LYS A 54 10.02 9.64 -0.26
C LYS A 54 11.30 8.83 -0.42
N VAL A 55 11.35 7.56 0.01
CA VAL A 55 12.58 6.77 -0.03
C VAL A 55 12.96 6.39 -1.47
N ILE A 56 11.98 5.99 -2.28
CA ILE A 56 12.16 5.66 -3.70
C ILE A 56 12.59 6.90 -4.48
N GLY A 57 11.87 8.01 -4.32
CA GLY A 57 12.18 9.28 -4.98
C GLY A 57 13.59 9.77 -4.65
N SER A 58 13.97 9.73 -3.36
CA SER A 58 15.31 10.11 -2.91
C SER A 58 16.39 9.20 -3.50
N ALA A 59 16.15 7.90 -3.62
CA ALA A 59 17.09 6.97 -4.25
C ALA A 59 17.23 7.26 -5.76
N ALA A 60 16.10 7.46 -6.46
CA ALA A 60 16.09 7.84 -7.87
C ALA A 60 16.82 9.17 -8.10
N ASP A 61 16.62 10.17 -7.23
CA ASP A 61 17.30 11.46 -7.29
C ASP A 61 18.82 11.34 -7.11
N SER A 62 19.27 10.43 -6.26
CA SER A 62 20.68 10.29 -5.89
C SER A 62 21.52 9.64 -6.96
N MET A 63 20.97 8.81 -7.84
CA MET A 63 21.71 8.22 -8.94
C MET A 63 22.05 9.30 -9.99
N PRO A 64 23.33 9.49 -10.35
CA PRO A 64 23.72 10.41 -11.44
C PRO A 64 23.03 10.04 -12.77
N ALA A 65 22.73 11.04 -13.61
CA ALA A 65 21.99 10.82 -14.86
C ALA A 65 22.72 9.88 -15.83
N ASP A 66 24.05 9.99 -15.91
CA ASP A 66 24.94 9.13 -16.72
C ASP A 66 24.99 7.68 -16.19
N LYS A 67 24.51 7.42 -14.97
CA LYS A 67 24.46 6.11 -14.32
C LYS A 67 23.07 5.46 -14.33
N TYR A 68 22.08 6.12 -14.93
CA TYR A 68 20.73 5.53 -15.05
C TYR A 68 20.70 4.27 -15.94
N GLY A 69 21.67 4.13 -16.84
CA GLY A 69 21.89 2.93 -17.65
C GLY A 69 22.69 1.82 -16.95
N PHE A 70 23.11 2.02 -15.70
CA PHE A 70 23.88 1.01 -14.97
C PHE A 70 23.05 -0.23 -14.64
N ALA A 71 23.61 -1.41 -14.88
CA ALA A 71 23.19 -2.70 -14.36
C ALA A 71 24.40 -3.47 -13.86
N PRO A 72 24.29 -4.33 -12.83
CA PRO A 72 25.38 -5.23 -12.43
C PRO A 72 25.82 -6.11 -13.58
N ALA A 73 27.13 -6.31 -13.74
CA ALA A 73 27.71 -7.12 -14.82
C ALA A 73 28.57 -8.29 -14.28
N ASP A 74 29.08 -8.16 -13.04
CA ASP A 74 29.92 -9.17 -12.42
C ASP A 74 29.08 -10.21 -11.69
N GLY A 75 29.08 -11.46 -12.13
CA GLY A 75 28.29 -12.57 -11.58
C GLY A 75 27.13 -12.98 -12.49
N GLU A 76 26.15 -13.66 -11.93
CA GLU A 76 24.98 -14.20 -12.65
C GLU A 76 23.85 -13.19 -12.73
N PHE A 77 24.07 -12.08 -13.49
CA PHE A 77 23.12 -10.97 -13.64
C PHE A 77 22.54 -10.84 -15.05
N HIS A 78 22.30 -11.96 -15.73
CA HIS A 78 21.72 -11.94 -17.07
C HIS A 78 20.27 -11.40 -17.06
N GLY A 79 20.01 -10.40 -17.87
CA GLY A 79 18.65 -9.88 -18.07
C GLY A 79 18.12 -9.00 -16.92
N VAL A 80 18.96 -8.61 -15.95
CA VAL A 80 18.55 -7.67 -14.92
C VAL A 80 18.30 -6.28 -15.50
N ARG A 81 17.34 -5.56 -14.92
CA ARG A 81 17.01 -4.20 -15.32
C ARG A 81 18.15 -3.23 -14.99
N THR A 82 18.39 -2.25 -15.85
CA THR A 82 19.18 -1.09 -15.47
C THR A 82 18.49 -0.31 -14.37
N PHE A 83 19.21 0.59 -13.67
CA PHE A 83 18.63 1.44 -12.63
C PHE A 83 17.40 2.21 -13.15
N GLY A 84 17.50 2.85 -14.31
CA GLY A 84 16.39 3.59 -14.91
C GLY A 84 15.21 2.68 -15.31
N GLN A 85 15.48 1.50 -15.86
CA GLN A 85 14.44 0.51 -16.17
C GLN A 85 13.74 0.01 -14.91
N MET A 86 14.45 -0.14 -13.80
CA MET A 86 13.87 -0.55 -12.52
C MET A 86 12.93 0.52 -11.99
N VAL A 87 13.31 1.80 -12.00
CA VAL A 87 12.44 2.91 -11.59
C VAL A 87 11.21 3.01 -12.48
N LYS A 88 11.36 2.82 -13.79
CA LYS A 88 10.22 2.78 -14.73
C LYS A 88 9.26 1.63 -14.43
N HIS A 89 9.79 0.42 -14.26
CA HIS A 89 9.00 -0.77 -13.95
C HIS A 89 8.21 -0.60 -12.64
N LEU A 90 8.83 -0.11 -11.59
CA LEU A 90 8.17 0.22 -10.33
C LEU A 90 7.03 1.21 -10.55
N SER A 91 7.26 2.26 -11.34
CA SER A 91 6.25 3.26 -11.64
C SER A 91 5.08 2.67 -12.45
N ALA A 92 5.37 1.87 -13.46
CA ALA A 92 4.36 1.18 -14.28
C ALA A 92 3.51 0.23 -13.43
N THR A 93 4.15 -0.54 -12.56
CA THR A 93 3.44 -1.45 -11.63
C THR A 93 2.53 -0.69 -10.69
N ASN A 94 2.95 0.48 -10.16
CA ASN A 94 2.08 1.34 -9.36
C ASN A 94 0.82 1.75 -10.15
N TYR A 95 0.94 2.18 -11.41
CA TYR A 95 -0.22 2.54 -12.24
C TYR A 95 -1.14 1.34 -12.46
N ILE A 96 -0.60 0.18 -12.80
CA ILE A 96 -1.38 -1.02 -13.11
C ILE A 96 -2.13 -1.52 -11.86
N LEU A 97 -1.46 -1.63 -10.72
CA LEU A 97 -2.09 -2.09 -9.48
C LEU A 97 -3.08 -1.08 -8.91
N ALA A 98 -2.78 0.21 -9.01
CA ALA A 98 -3.71 1.27 -8.59
C ALA A 98 -4.97 1.29 -9.47
N ALA A 99 -4.84 1.13 -10.80
CA ALA A 99 -5.99 1.02 -11.70
C ALA A 99 -6.86 -0.18 -11.35
N ALA A 100 -6.25 -1.35 -11.14
CA ALA A 100 -6.97 -2.55 -10.69
C ALA A 100 -7.68 -2.29 -9.34
N ALA A 101 -7.03 -1.60 -8.39
CA ALA A 101 -7.65 -1.22 -7.12
C ALA A 101 -8.82 -0.24 -7.30
N LEU A 102 -8.77 0.64 -8.29
CA LEU A 102 -9.88 1.52 -8.66
C LEU A 102 -11.00 0.76 -9.39
N GLY A 103 -10.69 -0.40 -9.99
CA GLY A 103 -11.60 -1.18 -10.84
C GLY A 103 -11.72 -0.58 -12.23
N GLU A 104 -10.64 0.00 -12.75
CA GLU A 104 -10.57 0.63 -14.07
C GLU A 104 -9.31 0.18 -14.82
N GLU A 105 -9.23 0.49 -16.10
CA GLU A 105 -8.02 0.24 -16.90
C GLU A 105 -6.93 1.23 -16.54
N PRO A 106 -5.63 0.85 -16.63
CA PRO A 106 -4.52 1.77 -16.47
C PRO A 106 -4.63 2.96 -17.45
N PRO A 107 -4.14 4.16 -17.07
CA PRO A 107 -4.04 5.28 -17.99
C PRO A 107 -3.32 4.89 -19.29
N ALA A 108 -3.76 5.39 -20.44
CA ALA A 108 -3.23 5.02 -21.76
C ALA A 108 -1.71 5.28 -21.89
N ASP A 109 -1.19 6.25 -21.16
CA ASP A 109 0.22 6.61 -21.11
C ASP A 109 1.01 5.90 -19.99
N ALA A 110 0.37 4.98 -19.24
CA ALA A 110 1.05 4.19 -18.23
C ALA A 110 1.99 3.13 -18.83
N GLY A 111 1.72 2.67 -20.04
CA GLY A 111 2.47 1.59 -20.67
C GLY A 111 2.17 0.22 -20.04
N ASP A 112 2.96 -0.76 -20.41
CA ASP A 112 3.00 -2.08 -19.78
C ASP A 112 3.89 -2.06 -18.51
N GLU A 113 4.20 -3.22 -17.94
CA GLU A 113 5.08 -3.34 -16.76
C GLU A 113 6.53 -2.84 -16.99
N LEU A 114 6.94 -2.59 -18.21
CA LEU A 114 8.25 -2.00 -18.54
C LEU A 114 8.18 -0.46 -18.60
N GLY A 115 6.98 0.09 -18.56
CA GLY A 115 6.68 1.50 -18.71
C GLY A 115 6.82 2.02 -20.15
N PRO A 116 6.38 3.26 -20.42
CA PRO A 116 6.32 3.81 -21.78
C PRO A 116 7.69 3.92 -22.42
N GLU A 117 7.82 3.56 -23.69
CA GLU A 117 9.09 3.70 -24.45
C GLU A 117 9.57 5.15 -24.57
N ALA A 118 8.65 6.11 -24.56
CA ALA A 118 8.97 7.54 -24.64
C ALA A 118 9.65 8.09 -23.37
N VAL A 119 9.53 7.41 -22.23
CA VAL A 119 10.13 7.81 -20.96
C VAL A 119 11.54 7.22 -20.88
N ARG A 120 12.57 8.04 -21.14
CA ARG A 120 13.96 7.58 -21.30
C ARG A 120 14.98 8.29 -20.41
N THR A 121 14.85 9.60 -20.24
CA THR A 121 15.79 10.40 -19.45
C THR A 121 15.49 10.31 -17.96
N LYS A 122 16.49 10.59 -17.12
CA LYS A 122 16.34 10.67 -15.66
C LYS A 122 15.12 11.55 -15.27
N ASP A 123 14.99 12.73 -15.87
CA ASP A 123 13.94 13.67 -15.52
C ASP A 123 12.55 13.18 -15.95
N GLU A 124 12.43 12.52 -17.10
CA GLU A 124 11.19 11.89 -17.54
C GLU A 124 10.81 10.73 -16.63
N ILE A 125 11.77 9.86 -16.28
CA ILE A 125 11.56 8.73 -15.38
C ILE A 125 11.11 9.22 -13.99
N ARG A 126 11.72 10.29 -13.47
CA ARG A 126 11.32 10.89 -12.18
C ARG A 126 9.91 11.49 -12.23
N ARG A 127 9.53 12.17 -13.30
CA ARG A 127 8.16 12.68 -13.48
C ARG A 127 7.15 11.53 -13.54
N TYR A 128 7.48 10.46 -14.27
CA TYR A 128 6.67 9.28 -14.38
C TYR A 128 6.49 8.58 -13.02
N LEU A 129 7.57 8.43 -12.24
CA LEU A 129 7.54 7.92 -10.87
C LEU A 129 6.61 8.75 -9.97
N LYS A 130 6.77 10.08 -9.98
CA LYS A 130 5.91 10.98 -9.19
C LYS A 130 4.44 10.84 -9.58
N GLY A 131 4.15 10.78 -10.88
CA GLY A 131 2.79 10.57 -11.39
C GLY A 131 2.18 9.25 -10.93
N SER A 132 2.98 8.17 -10.88
CA SER A 132 2.52 6.86 -10.43
C SER A 132 2.12 6.83 -8.96
N PHE A 133 2.85 7.51 -8.08
CA PHE A 133 2.47 7.65 -6.67
C PHE A 133 1.22 8.52 -6.51
N ALA A 134 1.08 9.61 -7.26
CA ALA A 134 -0.15 10.40 -7.25
C ALA A 134 -1.37 9.60 -7.72
N TYR A 135 -1.18 8.64 -8.63
CA TYR A 135 -2.25 7.74 -9.06
C TYR A 135 -2.55 6.65 -8.01
N LEU A 136 -1.53 6.15 -7.32
CA LEU A 136 -1.70 5.25 -6.18
C LEU A 136 -2.48 5.92 -5.03
N ASP A 137 -2.23 7.21 -4.77
CA ASP A 137 -2.98 7.99 -3.77
C ASP A 137 -4.48 8.04 -4.10
N LYS A 138 -4.88 8.15 -5.38
CA LYS A 138 -6.30 8.07 -5.78
C LYS A 138 -6.91 6.70 -5.43
N ALA A 139 -6.16 5.61 -5.62
CA ALA A 139 -6.62 4.28 -5.25
C ALA A 139 -6.80 4.15 -3.73
N ILE A 140 -5.91 4.72 -2.94
CA ILE A 140 -6.02 4.76 -1.47
C ILE A 140 -7.24 5.57 -1.04
N GLU A 141 -7.50 6.73 -1.65
CA GLU A 141 -8.68 7.55 -1.35
C GLU A 141 -10.00 6.85 -1.66
N ALA A 142 -10.02 5.92 -2.62
CA ALA A 142 -11.20 5.11 -2.94
C ALA A 142 -11.49 3.99 -1.92
N ILE A 143 -10.53 3.65 -1.05
CA ILE A 143 -10.71 2.64 0.01
C ILE A 143 -11.76 3.14 1.01
N GLY A 144 -12.71 2.28 1.34
CA GLY A 144 -13.83 2.60 2.22
C GLY A 144 -15.05 3.18 1.50
N GLN A 145 -14.88 3.79 0.31
CA GLN A 145 -16.01 4.26 -0.50
C GLN A 145 -16.62 3.12 -1.36
N LYS A 146 -15.81 2.16 -1.76
CA LYS A 146 -16.18 1.00 -2.56
C LYS A 146 -15.57 -0.26 -1.93
N ASN A 147 -16.32 -0.94 -1.06
CA ASN A 147 -15.83 -2.13 -0.34
C ASN A 147 -15.97 -3.44 -1.12
N THR A 148 -16.49 -3.40 -2.35
CA THR A 148 -16.60 -4.60 -3.20
C THR A 148 -15.20 -5.05 -3.65
N PRO A 149 -14.93 -6.37 -3.68
CA PRO A 149 -13.73 -6.89 -4.31
C PRO A 149 -13.61 -6.43 -5.77
N VAL A 150 -12.40 -6.37 -6.25
CA VAL A 150 -12.06 -6.02 -7.64
C VAL A 150 -11.35 -7.19 -8.31
N LYS A 151 -11.33 -7.17 -9.63
CA LYS A 151 -10.56 -8.14 -10.40
C LYS A 151 -9.07 -7.92 -10.16
N SER A 152 -8.35 -9.01 -9.88
CA SER A 152 -6.89 -8.97 -9.76
C SER A 152 -6.24 -8.54 -11.08
N SER A 153 -5.13 -7.81 -10.98
CA SER A 153 -4.32 -7.48 -12.15
C SER A 153 -3.65 -8.75 -12.74
N PRO A 154 -3.52 -8.86 -14.07
CA PRO A 154 -2.79 -9.97 -14.70
C PRO A 154 -1.33 -10.11 -14.26
N ILE A 155 -0.68 -9.01 -13.91
CA ILE A 155 0.71 -9.00 -13.42
C ILE A 155 0.85 -9.33 -11.93
N SER A 156 -0.27 -9.34 -11.19
CA SER A 156 -0.27 -9.60 -9.75
C SER A 156 0.10 -11.07 -9.44
N PRO A 157 1.02 -11.33 -8.50
CA PRO A 157 1.26 -12.65 -7.96
C PRO A 157 0.08 -13.19 -7.13
N LEU A 158 -0.88 -12.35 -6.75
CA LEU A 158 -2.11 -12.78 -6.10
C LEU A 158 -2.98 -13.54 -7.10
N LYS A 159 -2.88 -14.86 -7.08
CA LYS A 159 -3.53 -15.77 -8.06
C LYS A 159 -5.06 -15.89 -7.87
N SER A 160 -5.70 -14.92 -7.25
CA SER A 160 -7.15 -14.87 -7.06
C SER A 160 -7.83 -14.14 -8.21
N THR A 161 -9.05 -14.55 -8.56
CA THR A 161 -9.90 -13.84 -9.55
C THR A 161 -10.42 -12.52 -8.99
N GLU A 162 -10.62 -12.45 -7.68
CA GLU A 162 -11.06 -11.26 -6.96
C GLU A 162 -10.19 -11.02 -5.74
N VAL A 163 -9.85 -9.77 -5.51
CA VAL A 163 -9.01 -9.31 -4.40
C VAL A 163 -9.60 -8.04 -3.79
N THR A 164 -9.21 -7.73 -2.56
CA THR A 164 -9.57 -6.44 -1.95
C THR A 164 -8.72 -5.32 -2.55
N ARG A 165 -9.26 -4.11 -2.61
CA ARG A 165 -8.51 -2.91 -3.04
C ARG A 165 -7.28 -2.67 -2.17
N VAL A 166 -7.43 -2.90 -0.85
CA VAL A 166 -6.33 -2.84 0.12
C VAL A 166 -5.19 -3.78 -0.26
N ALA A 167 -5.50 -5.02 -0.67
CA ALA A 167 -4.47 -6.00 -1.06
C ALA A 167 -3.63 -5.50 -2.24
N LEU A 168 -4.25 -4.90 -3.27
CA LEU A 168 -3.54 -4.36 -4.43
C LEU A 168 -2.69 -3.14 -4.09
N VAL A 169 -3.18 -2.25 -3.21
CA VAL A 169 -2.38 -1.12 -2.71
C VAL A 169 -1.18 -1.61 -1.90
N VAL A 170 -1.38 -2.57 -0.99
CA VAL A 170 -0.30 -3.17 -0.20
C VAL A 170 0.71 -3.87 -1.11
N GLU A 171 0.24 -4.62 -2.12
CA GLU A 171 1.11 -5.25 -3.12
C GLU A 171 2.00 -4.22 -3.83
N SER A 172 1.43 -3.08 -4.25
CA SER A 172 2.20 -1.99 -4.86
C SER A 172 3.30 -1.47 -3.92
N LEU A 173 3.00 -1.28 -2.64
CA LEU A 173 3.98 -0.81 -1.65
C LEU A 173 5.07 -1.85 -1.36
N VAL A 174 4.71 -3.13 -1.22
CA VAL A 174 5.66 -4.23 -0.99
C VAL A 174 6.59 -4.38 -2.19
N HIS A 175 6.05 -4.38 -3.41
CA HIS A 175 6.82 -4.41 -4.65
C HIS A 175 7.80 -3.22 -4.75
N ALA A 176 7.35 -2.03 -4.37
CA ALA A 176 8.21 -0.85 -4.36
C ALA A 176 9.39 -1.00 -3.38
N PHE A 177 9.17 -1.58 -2.19
CA PHE A 177 10.25 -1.83 -1.23
C PHE A 177 11.21 -2.94 -1.66
N ASP A 178 10.76 -3.97 -2.37
CA ASP A 178 11.63 -4.97 -2.97
C ASP A 178 12.63 -4.30 -3.94
N HIS A 179 12.13 -3.47 -4.86
CA HIS A 179 12.98 -2.72 -5.77
C HIS A 179 13.82 -1.64 -5.08
N TYR A 180 13.35 -1.04 -4.00
CA TYR A 180 14.16 -0.09 -3.22
C TYR A 180 15.43 -0.74 -2.69
N GLY A 181 15.37 -1.98 -2.20
CA GLY A 181 16.56 -2.73 -1.78
C GLY A 181 17.57 -2.85 -2.92
N GLN A 182 17.12 -3.23 -4.10
CA GLN A 182 17.95 -3.33 -5.31
C GLN A 182 18.52 -1.96 -5.72
N MET A 183 17.71 -0.89 -5.70
CA MET A 183 18.18 0.48 -5.98
C MET A 183 19.29 0.91 -5.03
N VAL A 184 19.19 0.59 -3.74
CA VAL A 184 20.21 0.87 -2.73
C VAL A 184 21.54 0.20 -3.08
N GLU A 185 21.51 -1.08 -3.51
CA GLU A 185 22.72 -1.78 -3.93
C GLU A 185 23.31 -1.17 -5.20
N TYR A 186 22.51 -0.80 -6.19
CA TYR A 186 22.99 -0.13 -7.39
C TYR A 186 23.65 1.22 -7.10
N LEU A 187 23.08 2.00 -6.15
CA LEU A 187 23.72 3.24 -5.68
C LEU A 187 25.11 2.96 -5.09
N ARG A 188 25.23 1.97 -4.19
CA ARG A 188 26.50 1.59 -3.57
C ARG A 188 27.53 1.12 -4.58
N MET A 189 27.12 0.31 -5.56
CA MET A 189 27.99 -0.16 -6.65
C MET A 189 28.53 0.99 -7.51
N ASN A 190 27.82 2.14 -7.53
CA ASN A 190 28.27 3.36 -8.22
C ASN A 190 28.93 4.39 -7.29
N GLY A 191 29.30 4.00 -6.07
CA GLY A 191 29.96 4.89 -5.10
C GLY A 191 29.05 5.95 -4.50
N VAL A 192 27.73 5.80 -4.63
CA VAL A 192 26.73 6.74 -4.11
C VAL A 192 26.21 6.23 -2.75
N VAL A 193 26.39 7.02 -1.69
CA VAL A 193 25.81 6.71 -0.39
C VAL A 193 24.28 6.84 -0.49
N PRO A 194 23.52 5.76 -0.20
CA PRO A 194 22.06 5.83 -0.23
C PRO A 194 21.51 6.89 0.73
N PRO A 195 20.45 7.64 0.38
CA PRO A 195 19.92 8.73 1.22
C PRO A 195 19.61 8.33 2.65
N ALA A 196 19.04 7.14 2.86
CA ALA A 196 18.73 6.63 4.20
C ALA A 196 19.97 6.24 5.03
N SER A 197 21.16 6.20 4.44
CA SER A 197 22.43 5.88 5.12
C SER A 197 23.31 7.13 5.32
N ARG A 198 22.81 8.32 4.98
CA ARG A 198 23.51 9.59 5.23
C ARG A 198 23.30 10.04 6.67
N PRO A 199 24.32 10.64 7.31
CA PRO A 199 24.20 11.20 8.65
C PRO A 199 23.18 12.33 8.72
#